data_ae22b6e7e89b6d0995118f1f82fb6f0e
#
_entry.id   ae22b6e7e89b6d0995118f1f82fb6f0e
#
_cell.length_a   1.000
_cell.length_b   1.000
_cell.length_c   1.000
_cell.angle_alpha   90.00
_cell.angle_beta   90.00
_cell.angle_gamma   90.00
#
_symmetry.space_group_name_H-M   'P 1'
#
loop_
_entity.id
_entity.type
_entity.pdbx_description
1 polymer ?
#
loop_
_entity_poly.entity_id
_entity_poly.type
_entity_poly.pdbx_seq_one_letter_code
_entity_poly.pdbx_strand_id
1 'polypeptide(L)' 'MQLGTRWSVGAEPPRRLPEEFVARIREVEAGLGAADAASMRWTLTWLEGRPVAELDDGTTLRG' A
#
# COMPACT_ATOMS: atom_id res chain seq x y z
N MET A 1 -19.55 -3.39 8.40
CA MET A 1 -18.31 -4.06 8.48
C MET A 1 -17.25 -3.47 7.56
N GLN A 2 -16.08 -3.30 8.07
CA GLN A 2 -15.01 -2.67 7.33
C GLN A 2 -14.09 -3.70 6.71
N LEU A 3 -13.86 -3.56 5.42
CA LEU A 3 -12.96 -4.44 4.74
C LEU A 3 -11.82 -3.65 4.14
N GLY A 4 -10.62 -4.17 4.27
CA GLY A 4 -9.49 -3.56 3.64
C GLY A 4 -9.52 -3.77 2.15
N THR A 5 -8.82 -2.92 1.43
CA THR A 5 -8.62 -3.06 0.00
C THR A 5 -7.23 -3.62 -0.21
N ARG A 6 -7.10 -4.63 -1.06
CA ARG A 6 -5.81 -5.24 -1.34
C ARG A 6 -5.47 -5.11 -2.81
N TRP A 7 -4.19 -4.89 -3.09
CA TRP A 7 -3.72 -4.86 -4.48
C TRP A 7 -2.27 -5.31 -4.52
N SER A 8 -1.86 -5.78 -5.67
CA SER A 8 -0.50 -6.26 -5.86
C SER A 8 0.47 -5.10 -5.96
N VAL A 9 1.70 -5.33 -5.51
CA VAL A 9 2.77 -4.37 -5.71
C VAL A 9 2.90 -4.10 -7.21
N GLY A 10 3.03 -2.84 -7.56
CA GLY A 10 3.13 -2.44 -8.96
C GLY A 10 1.79 -2.14 -9.62
N ALA A 11 0.70 -2.62 -9.03
CA ALA A 11 -0.62 -2.31 -9.55
C ALA A 11 -1.01 -0.90 -9.10
N GLU A 12 -2.08 -0.39 -9.71
CA GLU A 12 -2.56 0.94 -9.38
C GLU A 12 -3.21 0.93 -8.00
N PRO A 13 -2.79 1.82 -7.09
CA PRO A 13 -3.44 1.90 -5.79
C PRO A 13 -4.82 2.51 -5.91
N PRO A 14 -5.64 2.41 -4.85
CA PRO A 14 -6.99 2.99 -4.88
C PRO A 14 -6.93 4.49 -5.14
N ARG A 15 -7.91 4.97 -5.90
CA ARG A 15 -7.96 6.37 -6.29
C ARG A 15 -8.22 7.32 -5.13
N ARG A 16 -8.75 6.79 -4.04
CA ARG A 16 -9.05 7.60 -2.87
C ARG A 16 -7.82 8.14 -2.18
N LEU A 17 -6.67 7.54 -2.44
CA LEU A 17 -5.45 7.92 -1.75
C LEU A 17 -4.92 9.24 -2.26
N PRO A 18 -4.45 10.12 -1.36
CA PRO A 18 -3.79 11.36 -1.79
C PRO A 18 -2.54 11.05 -2.59
N GLU A 19 -2.15 11.96 -3.47
CA GLU A 19 -0.96 11.78 -4.28
C GLU A 19 0.29 11.58 -3.44
N GLU A 20 0.37 12.31 -2.34
CA GLU A 20 1.52 12.18 -1.44
C GLU A 20 1.64 10.77 -0.89
N PHE A 21 0.51 10.18 -0.56
CA PHE A 21 0.51 8.84 -0.02
C PHE A 21 0.92 7.82 -1.10
N VAL A 22 0.40 8.02 -2.30
CA VAL A 22 0.75 7.15 -3.42
C VAL A 22 2.25 7.24 -3.70
N ALA A 23 2.82 8.44 -3.62
CA ALA A 23 4.26 8.60 -3.83
C ALA A 23 5.06 7.79 -2.81
N ARG A 24 4.61 7.76 -1.57
CA ARG A 24 5.28 6.98 -0.54
C ARG A 24 5.19 5.49 -0.82
N ILE A 25 4.03 5.05 -1.31
CA ILE A 25 3.86 3.65 -1.70
C ILE A 25 4.86 3.30 -2.81
N ARG A 26 4.98 4.17 -3.81
CA ARG A 26 5.91 3.93 -4.91
C ARG A 26 7.36 3.87 -4.43
N GLU A 27 7.70 4.72 -3.47
CA GLU A 27 9.05 4.70 -2.91
C GLU A 27 9.37 3.37 -2.26
N VAL A 28 8.43 2.85 -1.48
CA VAL A 28 8.62 1.55 -0.83
C VAL A 28 8.75 0.46 -1.88
N GLU A 29 7.90 0.51 -2.90
CA GLU A 29 7.95 -0.49 -3.95
C GLU A 29 9.28 -0.46 -4.71
N ALA A 30 9.83 0.73 -4.90
CA ALA A 30 11.08 0.85 -5.61
C ALA A 30 12.25 0.21 -4.86
N GLY A 31 12.13 0.06 -3.55
CA GLY A 31 13.15 -0.58 -2.74
C GLY A 31 13.04 -2.08 -2.66
N LEU A 32 11.98 -2.66 -3.24
CA LEU A 32 11.79 -4.10 -3.19
C LEU A 32 12.55 -4.80 -4.31
N GLY A 33 13.03 -6.02 -4.03
CA GLY A 33 13.59 -6.84 -5.08
C GLY A 33 12.49 -7.33 -6.01
N ALA A 34 12.88 -7.76 -7.21
CA ALA A 34 11.91 -8.20 -8.20
C ALA A 34 11.05 -9.36 -7.70
N ALA A 35 11.67 -10.30 -6.99
CA ALA A 35 10.95 -11.46 -6.48
C ALA A 35 9.92 -11.05 -5.43
N ASP A 36 10.31 -10.13 -4.55
CA ASP A 36 9.41 -9.64 -3.51
C ASP A 36 8.27 -8.85 -4.12
N ALA A 37 8.58 -8.00 -5.09
CA ALA A 37 7.56 -7.20 -5.76
C ALA A 37 6.53 -8.07 -6.45
N ALA A 38 6.95 -9.22 -6.96
CA ALA A 38 6.05 -10.11 -7.68
C ALA A 38 5.11 -10.87 -6.75
N SER A 39 5.47 -11.01 -5.47
CA SER A 39 4.70 -11.87 -4.56
C SER A 39 3.99 -11.12 -3.46
N MET A 40 4.29 -9.85 -3.25
CA MET A 40 3.72 -9.09 -2.14
C MET A 40 2.50 -8.30 -2.54
N ARG A 41 1.66 -8.02 -1.58
CA ARG A 41 0.46 -7.22 -1.77
C ARG A 41 0.35 -6.20 -0.67
N TRP A 42 -0.32 -5.10 -1.03
CA TRP A 42 -0.67 -4.07 -0.07
C TRP A 42 -2.07 -4.31 0.47
N THR A 43 -2.27 -3.95 1.73
CA THR A 43 -3.61 -3.94 2.33
C THR A 43 -3.86 -2.54 2.84
N LEU A 44 -4.95 -1.93 2.39
CA LEU A 44 -5.32 -0.59 2.81
C LEU A 44 -6.48 -0.66 3.79
N THR A 45 -6.32 0.00 4.92
CA THR A 45 -7.38 0.12 5.92
C THR A 45 -7.52 1.59 6.25
N TRP A 46 -8.74 2.01 6.54
CA TRP A 46 -9.00 3.38 6.97
C TRP A 46 -9.19 3.40 8.48
N LEU A 47 -8.42 4.23 9.16
CA LEU A 47 -8.48 4.35 10.60
C LEU A 47 -8.72 5.81 10.93
N GLU A 48 -9.89 6.10 11.49
CA GLU A 48 -10.25 7.47 11.87
C GLU A 48 -10.10 8.44 10.70
N GLY A 49 -10.51 8.01 9.52
CA GLY A 49 -10.45 8.86 8.34
C GLY A 49 -9.10 8.96 7.69
N ARG A 50 -8.12 8.20 8.16
CA ARG A 50 -6.77 8.22 7.60
C ARG A 50 -6.41 6.88 6.99
N PRO A 51 -5.68 6.90 5.87
CA PRO A 51 -5.29 5.63 5.26
C PRO A 51 -4.11 4.99 5.99
N VAL A 52 -4.17 3.68 6.11
CA VAL A 52 -3.06 2.89 6.64
C VAL A 52 -2.82 1.78 5.64
N ALA A 53 -1.65 1.77 5.02
CA ALA A 53 -1.30 0.75 4.04
C ALA A 53 -0.23 -0.15 4.63
N GLU A 54 -0.46 -1.44 4.56
CA GLU A 54 0.45 -2.41 5.10
C GLU A 54 0.89 -3.38 4.01
N LEU A 55 2.20 -3.55 3.89
CA LEU A 55 2.77 -4.48 2.93
C LEU A 55 2.94 -5.83 3.60
N ASP A 56 2.94 -6.89 2.81
CA ASP A 56 3.06 -8.24 3.35
C ASP A 56 4.33 -8.47 4.16
N ASP A 57 5.37 -7.67 3.94
CA ASP A 57 6.62 -7.82 4.71
C ASP A 57 6.57 -7.09 6.06
N GLY A 58 5.45 -6.47 6.38
CA GLY A 58 5.31 -5.75 7.64
C GLY A 58 5.49 -4.26 7.54
N THR A 59 5.89 -3.75 6.39
CA THR A 59 6.04 -2.30 6.21
C THR A 59 4.69 -1.62 6.31
N THR A 60 4.59 -0.57 7.10
CA THR A 60 3.34 0.13 7.31
C THR A 60 3.51 1.61 6.99
N LEU A 61 2.60 2.14 6.18
CA LEU A 61 2.55 3.57 5.86
C LEU A 61 1.25 4.14 6.41
N ARG A 62 1.35 5.33 7.00
CA ARG A 62 0.17 5.99 7.54
C ARG A 62 0.04 7.39 6.94
N GLY A 63 -1.18 7.73 6.61
CA GLY A 63 -1.47 9.03 6.06
C GLY A 63 -1.77 10.10 7.09
#